data_677a391c202c382988bb5248afdbc38b
#
_entry.id   677a391c202c382988bb5248afdbc38b
#
_cell.length_a   1.000
_cell.length_b   1.000
_cell.length_c   1.000
_cell.angle_alpha   90.00
_cell.angle_beta   90.00
_cell.angle_gamma   90.00
#
_symmetry.space_group_name_H-M   'P 1'
#
loop_
_entity.id
_entity.type
_entity.pdbx_description
1 polymer ?
#
loop_
_entity_poly.entity_id
_entity_poly.type
_entity_poly.pdbx_seq_one_letter_code
_entity_poly.pdbx_strand_id
1 'polypeptide(L)'
;MERIELVGHFGPYGGRFVPEALIGALDELEAAHNSASKDPEFQRELNHLHKSYTGRPSIITEAKRFAEHAGNARILLKREDLNHTGSHKINNVLGQALLTKRMGKKRIIAETGAGQHGVASATAAALLGLECVVYMGEEDTKRQSLNVARMKLLGATVVPVTTGSRTLKDAINEAMRDWVTNVSTTHYLLGTVAGPHPFPTMVRDFHRIIGVEARQQVLEMTGRLPDAVLACVGGGSNAIGIFHPFIDDAGVRLIGFEAGGSGVESGKHAATIVGGTPGILHGTRSYLLQDSDGQTIESHSISAGLDIQELVRSMHTFMTLGELSIEQLQMIKRCMPSHYFQRVRE
;
A
#
# COMPACT_ATOMS: atom_id res chain seq x y z
N MET A 1 -14.92 31.62 -1.41
CA MET A 1 -14.61 30.83 -2.60
C MET A 1 -14.82 29.38 -2.24
N GLU A 2 -15.91 28.76 -2.67
CA GLU A 2 -16.07 27.32 -2.56
C GLU A 2 -14.92 26.63 -3.31
N ARG A 3 -14.18 25.76 -2.64
CA ARG A 3 -13.17 24.94 -3.29
C ARG A 3 -13.93 23.93 -4.14
N ILE A 4 -13.87 24.07 -5.46
CA ILE A 4 -14.31 23.00 -6.37
C ILE A 4 -13.40 21.80 -6.09
N GLU A 5 -13.93 20.78 -5.45
CA GLU A 5 -13.22 19.51 -5.32
C GLU A 5 -13.16 18.85 -6.69
N LEU A 6 -12.00 18.89 -7.31
CA LEU A 6 -11.75 18.20 -8.57
C LEU A 6 -11.74 16.68 -8.31
N VAL A 7 -12.43 15.94 -9.16
CA VAL A 7 -12.48 14.46 -9.08
C VAL A 7 -11.05 13.90 -9.05
N GLY A 8 -10.79 12.99 -8.12
CA GLY A 8 -9.47 12.36 -7.98
C GLY A 8 -8.41 13.22 -7.30
N HIS A 9 -8.80 14.36 -6.72
CA HIS A 9 -7.91 15.20 -5.93
C HIS A 9 -8.23 15.09 -4.44
N PHE A 10 -7.18 15.17 -3.64
CA PHE A 10 -7.21 15.21 -2.17
C PHE A 10 -6.59 16.54 -1.74
N GLY A 11 -7.36 17.62 -1.77
CA GLY A 11 -6.85 18.98 -1.68
C GLY A 11 -5.93 19.29 -2.88
N PRO A 12 -4.66 19.72 -2.68
CA PRO A 12 -3.73 20.00 -3.78
C PRO A 12 -3.03 18.77 -4.37
N TYR A 13 -3.32 17.56 -3.88
CA TYR A 13 -2.66 16.31 -4.27
C TYR A 13 -3.57 15.39 -5.09
N GLY A 14 -3.01 14.29 -5.60
CA GLY A 14 -3.74 13.38 -6.48
C GLY A 14 -3.67 13.82 -7.95
N GLY A 15 -4.75 13.61 -8.67
CA GLY A 15 -4.87 13.99 -10.08
C GLY A 15 -4.37 12.92 -11.05
N ARG A 16 -4.24 13.31 -12.33
CA ARG A 16 -3.79 12.45 -13.44
C ARG A 16 -2.72 13.17 -14.24
N PHE A 17 -1.47 12.89 -13.94
CA PHE A 17 -0.29 13.45 -14.62
C PHE A 17 0.38 12.36 -15.46
N VAL A 18 -0.34 11.89 -16.49
CA VAL A 18 0.05 10.76 -17.33
C VAL A 18 0.07 11.14 -18.80
N PRO A 19 0.76 10.37 -19.67
CA PRO A 19 0.64 10.50 -21.11
C PRO A 19 -0.82 10.36 -21.56
N GLU A 20 -1.20 11.13 -22.60
CA GLU A 20 -2.57 11.14 -23.15
C GLU A 20 -3.08 9.72 -23.48
N ALA A 21 -2.19 8.85 -23.97
CA ALA A 21 -2.50 7.45 -24.27
C ALA A 21 -3.09 6.64 -23.10
N LEU A 22 -2.87 7.06 -21.85
CA LEU A 22 -3.40 6.39 -20.66
C LEU A 22 -4.73 6.96 -20.17
N ILE A 23 -5.16 8.13 -20.65
CA ILE A 23 -6.39 8.77 -20.16
C ILE A 23 -7.60 7.87 -20.36
N GLY A 24 -7.78 7.31 -21.57
CA GLY A 24 -8.89 6.39 -21.86
C GLY A 24 -8.87 5.13 -20.98
N ALA A 25 -7.69 4.60 -20.66
CA ALA A 25 -7.58 3.43 -19.77
C ALA A 25 -7.93 3.78 -18.32
N LEU A 26 -7.58 4.97 -17.86
CA LEU A 26 -7.95 5.46 -16.53
C LEU A 26 -9.44 5.74 -16.42
N ASP A 27 -10.08 6.27 -17.48
CA ASP A 27 -11.53 6.47 -17.55
C ASP A 27 -12.27 5.12 -17.54
N GLU A 28 -11.79 4.13 -18.30
CA GLU A 28 -12.31 2.75 -18.27
C GLU A 28 -12.23 2.15 -16.88
N LEU A 29 -11.07 2.30 -16.21
CA LEU A 29 -10.83 1.77 -14.87
C LEU A 29 -11.71 2.46 -13.83
N GLU A 30 -11.86 3.79 -13.90
CA GLU A 30 -12.73 4.55 -12.99
C GLU A 30 -14.19 4.13 -13.15
N ALA A 31 -14.67 4.03 -14.39
CA ALA A 31 -16.02 3.57 -14.68
C ALA A 31 -16.27 2.15 -14.18
N ALA A 32 -15.32 1.24 -14.40
CA ALA A 32 -15.39 -0.13 -13.93
C ALA A 32 -15.43 -0.22 -12.39
N HIS A 33 -14.56 0.53 -11.70
CA HIS A 33 -14.55 0.59 -10.23
C HIS A 33 -15.85 1.18 -9.68
N ASN A 34 -16.33 2.29 -10.21
CA ASN A 34 -17.57 2.94 -9.79
C ASN A 34 -18.81 2.05 -10.03
N SER A 35 -18.82 1.28 -11.09
CA SER A 35 -19.86 0.28 -11.36
C SER A 35 -19.79 -0.88 -10.37
N ALA A 36 -18.61 -1.48 -10.21
CA ALA A 36 -18.38 -2.63 -9.33
C ALA A 36 -18.65 -2.31 -7.85
N SER A 37 -18.33 -1.09 -7.40
CA SER A 37 -18.59 -0.67 -6.02
C SER A 37 -20.07 -0.67 -5.65
N LYS A 38 -20.97 -0.51 -6.63
CA LYS A 38 -22.43 -0.49 -6.48
C LYS A 38 -23.09 -1.81 -6.88
N ASP A 39 -22.35 -2.74 -7.48
CA ASP A 39 -22.87 -4.01 -7.96
C ASP A 39 -22.87 -5.06 -6.84
N PRO A 40 -24.06 -5.54 -6.38
CA PRO A 40 -24.14 -6.57 -5.33
C PRO A 40 -23.50 -7.90 -5.74
N GLU A 41 -23.43 -8.22 -7.03
CA GLU A 41 -22.80 -9.45 -7.50
C GLU A 41 -21.27 -9.40 -7.33
N PHE A 42 -20.66 -8.28 -7.75
CA PHE A 42 -19.23 -8.04 -7.52
C PHE A 42 -18.89 -8.10 -6.02
N GLN A 43 -19.69 -7.46 -5.18
CA GLN A 43 -19.48 -7.45 -3.74
C GLN A 43 -19.61 -8.86 -3.13
N ARG A 44 -20.59 -9.67 -3.60
CA ARG A 44 -20.70 -11.07 -3.17
C ARG A 44 -19.49 -11.92 -3.59
N GLU A 45 -19.03 -11.76 -4.84
CA GLU A 45 -17.87 -12.50 -5.35
C GLU A 45 -16.59 -12.11 -4.59
N LEU A 46 -16.34 -10.82 -4.39
CA LEU A 46 -15.19 -10.33 -3.63
C LEU A 46 -15.25 -10.81 -2.16
N ASN A 47 -16.40 -10.70 -1.52
CA ASN A 47 -16.61 -11.17 -0.14
C ASN A 47 -16.44 -12.68 -0.02
N HIS A 48 -16.89 -13.45 -1.02
CA HIS A 48 -16.65 -14.89 -1.07
C HIS A 48 -15.16 -15.20 -1.11
N LEU A 49 -14.39 -14.53 -1.96
CA LEU A 49 -12.94 -14.69 -2.04
C LEU A 49 -12.24 -14.25 -0.76
N HIS A 50 -12.66 -13.15 -0.16
CA HIS A 50 -12.14 -12.72 1.14
C HIS A 50 -12.33 -13.81 2.20
N LYS A 51 -13.49 -14.40 2.27
CA LYS A 51 -13.81 -15.44 3.27
C LYS A 51 -13.15 -16.78 2.99
N SER A 52 -13.30 -17.29 1.76
CA SER A 52 -12.91 -18.66 1.41
C SER A 52 -11.45 -18.79 0.95
N TYR A 53 -10.84 -17.72 0.46
CA TYR A 53 -9.50 -17.74 -0.10
C TYR A 53 -8.48 -16.92 0.69
N THR A 54 -8.83 -15.70 1.09
CA THR A 54 -7.94 -14.86 1.93
C THR A 54 -7.91 -15.32 3.38
N GLY A 55 -9.01 -15.88 3.90
CA GLY A 55 -9.15 -16.29 5.30
C GLY A 55 -9.66 -15.15 6.21
N ARG A 56 -10.43 -14.22 5.63
CA ARG A 56 -11.02 -13.12 6.39
C ARG A 56 -12.31 -13.55 7.14
N PRO A 57 -12.67 -12.86 8.27
CA PRO A 57 -11.96 -11.72 8.86
C PRO A 57 -10.58 -12.11 9.44
N SER A 58 -9.55 -11.28 9.20
CA SER A 58 -8.27 -11.49 9.88
C SER A 58 -8.45 -11.28 11.38
N ILE A 59 -7.75 -12.08 12.18
CA ILE A 59 -7.92 -12.07 13.65
C ILE A 59 -7.24 -10.85 14.28
N ILE A 60 -7.72 -10.48 15.49
CA ILE A 60 -7.00 -9.60 16.40
C ILE A 60 -6.34 -10.46 17.48
N THR A 61 -5.04 -10.25 17.69
CA THR A 61 -4.26 -10.88 18.77
C THR A 61 -3.89 -9.85 19.82
N GLU A 62 -4.20 -10.12 21.08
CA GLU A 62 -3.75 -9.29 22.20
C GLU A 62 -2.30 -9.62 22.54
N ALA A 63 -1.42 -8.62 22.46
CA ALA A 63 0.02 -8.76 22.66
C ALA A 63 0.41 -8.43 24.13
N LYS A 64 0.01 -9.26 25.09
CA LYS A 64 0.16 -9.01 26.54
C LYS A 64 1.61 -8.75 26.97
N ARG A 65 2.54 -9.63 26.59
CA ARG A 65 3.97 -9.47 26.95
C ARG A 65 4.59 -8.21 26.36
N PHE A 66 4.17 -7.84 25.13
CA PHE A 66 4.62 -6.58 24.52
C PHE A 66 4.01 -5.38 25.23
N ALA A 67 2.74 -5.47 25.65
CA ALA A 67 2.06 -4.45 26.42
C ALA A 67 2.75 -4.16 27.78
N GLU A 68 3.17 -5.20 28.51
CA GLU A 68 3.93 -5.06 29.74
C GLU A 68 5.25 -4.31 29.53
N HIS A 69 5.96 -4.63 28.43
CA HIS A 69 7.20 -3.94 28.07
C HIS A 69 6.97 -2.49 27.61
N ALA A 70 5.83 -2.19 27.00
CA ALA A 70 5.48 -0.87 26.45
C ALA A 70 4.69 0.02 27.44
N GLY A 71 4.82 -0.21 28.76
CA GLY A 71 4.19 0.64 29.77
C GLY A 71 2.74 0.28 30.12
N ASN A 72 2.37 -0.99 29.94
CA ASN A 72 1.06 -1.57 30.28
C ASN A 72 -0.12 -1.03 29.48
N ALA A 73 0.10 -0.47 28.31
CA ALA A 73 -0.99 -0.17 27.38
C ALA A 73 -1.57 -1.49 26.82
N ARG A 74 -2.89 -1.59 26.67
CA ARG A 74 -3.50 -2.75 25.99
C ARG A 74 -3.19 -2.70 24.51
N ILE A 75 -2.41 -3.65 23.99
CA ILE A 75 -1.97 -3.68 22.58
C ILE A 75 -2.66 -4.82 21.85
N LEU A 76 -3.38 -4.45 20.79
CA LEU A 76 -4.13 -5.34 19.91
C LEU A 76 -3.50 -5.30 18.51
N LEU A 77 -3.12 -6.46 17.99
CA LEU A 77 -2.50 -6.59 16.67
C LEU A 77 -3.54 -7.09 15.66
N LYS A 78 -3.88 -6.30 14.65
CA LYS A 78 -4.67 -6.74 13.50
C LYS A 78 -3.75 -7.53 12.57
N ARG A 79 -3.98 -8.84 12.47
CA ARG A 79 -3.06 -9.83 11.91
C ARG A 79 -3.23 -10.02 10.41
N GLU A 80 -2.89 -9.01 9.61
CA GLU A 80 -2.89 -9.11 8.16
C GLU A 80 -1.76 -10.01 7.59
N ASP A 81 -0.78 -10.34 8.42
CA ASP A 81 0.28 -11.32 8.14
C ASP A 81 -0.23 -12.77 8.09
N LEU A 82 -1.40 -13.05 8.65
CA LEU A 82 -2.04 -14.37 8.61
C LEU A 82 -2.98 -14.56 7.41
N ASN A 83 -3.19 -13.54 6.61
CA ASN A 83 -3.91 -13.69 5.34
C ASN A 83 -3.16 -14.63 4.39
N HIS A 84 -3.90 -15.28 3.52
CA HIS A 84 -3.28 -15.98 2.38
C HIS A 84 -2.33 -15.05 1.64
N THR A 85 -1.14 -15.51 1.28
CA THR A 85 0.04 -14.78 0.78
C THR A 85 0.90 -14.10 1.85
N GLY A 86 0.44 -13.91 3.08
CA GLY A 86 1.24 -13.44 4.21
C GLY A 86 1.26 -11.92 4.38
N SER A 87 0.34 -11.17 3.78
CA SER A 87 0.22 -9.72 3.95
C SER A 87 -1.15 -9.17 3.59
N HIS A 88 -1.37 -7.87 3.86
CA HIS A 88 -2.58 -7.13 3.47
C HIS A 88 -2.77 -7.00 1.95
N LYS A 89 -1.74 -7.19 1.14
CA LYS A 89 -1.76 -6.94 -0.31
C LYS A 89 -2.84 -7.69 -1.05
N ILE A 90 -3.15 -8.91 -0.63
CA ILE A 90 -4.17 -9.76 -1.26
C ILE A 90 -5.56 -9.10 -1.30
N ASN A 91 -5.88 -8.23 -0.35
CA ASN A 91 -7.19 -7.55 -0.31
C ASN A 91 -7.41 -6.69 -1.55
N ASN A 92 -6.47 -5.81 -1.84
CA ASN A 92 -6.50 -4.94 -3.02
C ASN A 92 -6.36 -5.75 -4.31
N VAL A 93 -5.46 -6.72 -4.33
CA VAL A 93 -5.15 -7.50 -5.52
C VAL A 93 -6.35 -8.29 -6.00
N LEU A 94 -7.12 -8.93 -5.12
CA LEU A 94 -8.34 -9.65 -5.51
C LEU A 94 -9.38 -8.70 -6.11
N GLY A 95 -9.58 -7.52 -5.51
CA GLY A 95 -10.50 -6.52 -6.06
C GLY A 95 -10.11 -6.06 -7.46
N GLN A 96 -8.85 -5.71 -7.66
CA GLN A 96 -8.36 -5.27 -8.97
C GLN A 96 -8.34 -6.40 -10.00
N ALA A 97 -8.02 -7.64 -9.61
CA ALA A 97 -8.03 -8.77 -10.52
C ALA A 97 -9.45 -9.15 -10.98
N LEU A 98 -10.44 -9.03 -10.10
CA LEU A 98 -11.86 -9.16 -10.48
C LEU A 98 -12.30 -8.05 -11.45
N LEU A 99 -11.88 -6.79 -11.21
CA LEU A 99 -12.12 -5.70 -12.14
C LEU A 99 -11.47 -5.98 -13.51
N THR A 100 -10.25 -6.50 -13.52
CA THR A 100 -9.54 -6.89 -14.75
C THR A 100 -10.38 -7.85 -15.60
N LYS A 101 -10.95 -8.88 -14.97
CA LYS A 101 -11.86 -9.82 -15.67
C LYS A 101 -13.10 -9.15 -16.21
N ARG A 102 -13.73 -8.26 -15.41
CA ARG A 102 -14.94 -7.54 -15.84
C ARG A 102 -14.69 -6.56 -16.98
N MET A 103 -13.50 -5.96 -17.04
CA MET A 103 -13.04 -5.16 -18.18
C MET A 103 -12.65 -6.00 -19.41
N GLY A 104 -12.73 -7.33 -19.34
CA GLY A 104 -12.36 -8.22 -20.43
C GLY A 104 -10.84 -8.30 -20.68
N LYS A 105 -10.01 -7.74 -19.82
CA LYS A 105 -8.55 -7.82 -19.92
C LYS A 105 -8.07 -9.22 -19.55
N LYS A 106 -7.06 -9.72 -20.24
CA LYS A 106 -6.54 -11.08 -20.05
C LYS A 106 -5.21 -11.13 -19.33
N ARG A 107 -4.56 -9.99 -19.19
CA ARG A 107 -3.22 -9.85 -18.64
C ARG A 107 -3.20 -8.80 -17.54
N ILE A 108 -2.48 -9.10 -16.47
CA ILE A 108 -2.12 -8.12 -15.44
C ILE A 108 -0.61 -7.92 -15.41
N ILE A 109 -0.20 -6.71 -15.13
CA ILE A 109 1.17 -6.38 -14.77
C ILE A 109 1.18 -5.78 -13.39
N ALA A 110 2.27 -6.00 -12.65
CA ALA A 110 2.46 -5.45 -11.32
C ALA A 110 3.93 -5.07 -11.12
N GLU A 111 4.16 -4.09 -10.27
CA GLU A 111 5.47 -3.78 -9.71
C GLU A 111 5.63 -4.45 -8.34
N THR A 112 6.86 -4.68 -7.91
CA THR A 112 7.11 -5.09 -6.52
C THR A 112 8.54 -4.76 -6.08
N GLY A 113 8.71 -4.34 -4.81
CA GLY A 113 10.01 -4.19 -4.15
C GLY A 113 10.24 -5.36 -3.18
N ALA A 114 9.55 -5.39 -2.04
CA ALA A 114 9.63 -6.47 -1.05
C ALA A 114 9.08 -7.84 -1.53
N GLY A 115 8.47 -7.89 -2.71
CA GLY A 115 7.94 -9.11 -3.32
C GLY A 115 6.51 -9.47 -2.91
N GLN A 116 5.96 -8.91 -1.83
CA GLN A 116 4.63 -9.29 -1.33
C GLN A 116 3.49 -8.91 -2.28
N HIS A 117 3.59 -7.76 -2.94
CA HIS A 117 2.61 -7.37 -3.95
C HIS A 117 2.68 -8.28 -5.17
N GLY A 118 3.88 -8.59 -5.65
CA GLY A 118 4.09 -9.53 -6.76
C GLY A 118 3.54 -10.93 -6.45
N VAL A 119 3.80 -11.46 -5.25
CA VAL A 119 3.24 -12.76 -4.82
C VAL A 119 1.72 -12.71 -4.79
N ALA A 120 1.10 -11.67 -4.23
CA ALA A 120 -0.34 -11.53 -4.21
C ALA A 120 -0.92 -11.45 -5.63
N SER A 121 -0.29 -10.68 -6.54
CA SER A 121 -0.69 -10.53 -7.94
C SER A 121 -0.61 -11.85 -8.70
N ALA A 122 0.51 -12.58 -8.57
CA ALA A 122 0.66 -13.90 -9.14
C ALA A 122 -0.39 -14.89 -8.62
N THR A 123 -0.70 -14.82 -7.32
CA THR A 123 -1.73 -15.66 -6.67
C THR A 123 -3.12 -15.40 -7.25
N ALA A 124 -3.53 -14.14 -7.36
CA ALA A 124 -4.84 -13.78 -7.91
C ALA A 124 -4.92 -14.09 -9.41
N ALA A 125 -3.84 -13.88 -10.16
CA ALA A 125 -3.76 -14.24 -11.57
C ALA A 125 -3.95 -15.74 -11.79
N ALA A 126 -3.25 -16.57 -11.01
CA ALA A 126 -3.39 -18.03 -11.06
C ALA A 126 -4.83 -18.45 -10.72
N LEU A 127 -5.43 -17.86 -9.68
CA LEU A 127 -6.80 -18.14 -9.28
C LEU A 127 -7.83 -17.81 -10.37
N LEU A 128 -7.64 -16.68 -11.06
CA LEU A 128 -8.63 -16.14 -11.99
C LEU A 128 -8.33 -16.43 -13.48
N GLY A 129 -7.24 -17.17 -13.76
CA GLY A 129 -6.85 -17.54 -15.11
C GLY A 129 -6.34 -16.35 -15.95
N LEU A 130 -5.60 -15.43 -15.31
CA LEU A 130 -5.00 -14.26 -15.96
C LEU A 130 -3.50 -14.48 -16.20
N GLU A 131 -2.98 -13.96 -17.29
CA GLU A 131 -1.53 -13.81 -17.46
C GLU A 131 -0.98 -12.79 -16.48
N CYS A 132 0.18 -13.05 -15.88
CA CYS A 132 0.80 -12.16 -14.90
C CYS A 132 2.28 -11.91 -15.21
N VAL A 133 2.63 -10.63 -15.32
CA VAL A 133 4.03 -10.18 -15.41
C VAL A 133 4.32 -9.27 -14.24
N VAL A 134 5.41 -9.56 -13.52
CA VAL A 134 5.83 -8.78 -12.34
C VAL A 134 7.20 -8.17 -12.60
N TYR A 135 7.25 -6.83 -12.58
CA TYR A 135 8.47 -6.04 -12.64
C TYR A 135 9.06 -5.90 -11.26
N MET A 136 10.35 -6.19 -11.11
CA MET A 136 11.05 -6.13 -9.84
C MET A 136 12.49 -5.65 -10.06
N GLY A 137 12.97 -4.70 -9.26
CA GLY A 137 14.34 -4.26 -9.36
C GLY A 137 15.33 -5.42 -9.19
N GLU A 138 16.43 -5.42 -9.95
CA GLU A 138 17.41 -6.52 -9.90
C GLU A 138 17.97 -6.71 -8.48
N GLU A 139 18.21 -5.62 -7.75
CA GLU A 139 18.69 -5.70 -6.36
C GLU A 139 17.62 -6.32 -5.43
N ASP A 140 16.35 -5.96 -5.65
CA ASP A 140 15.24 -6.51 -4.89
C ASP A 140 15.02 -8.00 -5.21
N THR A 141 15.24 -8.43 -6.47
CA THR A 141 15.14 -9.86 -6.83
C THR A 141 16.16 -10.72 -6.08
N LYS A 142 17.35 -10.18 -5.82
CA LYS A 142 18.39 -10.87 -5.04
C LYS A 142 18.02 -10.95 -3.55
N ARG A 143 17.59 -9.80 -2.99
CA ARG A 143 17.20 -9.69 -1.56
C ARG A 143 15.98 -10.57 -1.24
N GLN A 144 15.05 -10.70 -2.17
CA GLN A 144 13.75 -11.34 -2.00
C GLN A 144 13.58 -12.59 -2.88
N SER A 145 14.64 -13.35 -3.07
CA SER A 145 14.68 -14.54 -3.94
C SER A 145 13.60 -15.58 -3.65
N LEU A 146 13.20 -15.73 -2.37
CA LEU A 146 12.10 -16.61 -1.97
C LEU A 146 10.76 -16.15 -2.57
N ASN A 147 10.48 -14.86 -2.56
CA ASN A 147 9.26 -14.32 -3.17
C ASN A 147 9.30 -14.44 -4.69
N VAL A 148 10.46 -14.27 -5.32
CA VAL A 148 10.65 -14.53 -6.76
C VAL A 148 10.32 -15.99 -7.10
N ALA A 149 10.82 -16.94 -6.31
CA ALA A 149 10.50 -18.37 -6.50
C ALA A 149 8.98 -18.63 -6.36
N ARG A 150 8.32 -18.03 -5.37
CA ARG A 150 6.87 -18.15 -5.16
C ARG A 150 6.08 -17.62 -6.36
N MET A 151 6.43 -16.43 -6.89
CA MET A 151 5.79 -15.86 -8.08
C MET A 151 5.91 -16.78 -9.30
N LYS A 152 7.11 -17.32 -9.53
CA LYS A 152 7.36 -18.27 -10.65
C LYS A 152 6.58 -19.58 -10.50
N LEU A 153 6.48 -20.13 -9.28
CA LEU A 153 5.67 -21.32 -9.01
C LEU A 153 4.17 -21.08 -9.27
N LEU A 154 3.70 -19.86 -9.10
CA LEU A 154 2.32 -19.44 -9.41
C LEU A 154 2.10 -19.14 -10.90
N GLY A 155 3.12 -19.32 -11.75
CA GLY A 155 3.03 -19.11 -13.19
C GLY A 155 3.28 -17.67 -13.65
N ALA A 156 3.68 -16.76 -12.78
CA ALA A 156 4.00 -15.39 -13.18
C ALA A 156 5.40 -15.29 -13.81
N THR A 157 5.52 -14.43 -14.81
CA THR A 157 6.81 -14.01 -15.36
C THR A 157 7.36 -12.90 -14.49
N VAL A 158 8.55 -13.08 -13.90
CA VAL A 158 9.25 -12.05 -13.14
C VAL A 158 10.35 -11.45 -14.01
N VAL A 159 10.25 -10.14 -14.27
CA VAL A 159 11.18 -9.37 -15.10
C VAL A 159 12.08 -8.53 -14.20
N PRO A 160 13.38 -8.86 -14.09
CA PRO A 160 14.34 -8.03 -13.37
C PRO A 160 14.57 -6.70 -14.09
N VAL A 161 14.46 -5.59 -13.38
CA VAL A 161 14.75 -4.25 -13.90
C VAL A 161 16.19 -3.89 -13.55
N THR A 162 17.02 -3.70 -14.59
CA THR A 162 18.47 -3.48 -14.45
C THR A 162 18.89 -2.02 -14.62
N THR A 163 17.95 -1.13 -14.89
CA THR A 163 18.16 0.31 -15.08
C THR A 163 17.96 1.10 -13.79
N GLY A 164 18.52 2.28 -13.70
CA GLY A 164 18.37 3.20 -12.56
C GLY A 164 18.95 2.63 -11.26
N SER A 165 18.25 2.85 -10.14
CA SER A 165 18.62 2.31 -8.83
C SER A 165 18.39 0.80 -8.71
N ARG A 166 17.72 0.19 -9.69
CA ARG A 166 17.38 -1.25 -9.73
C ARG A 166 16.50 -1.69 -8.55
N THR A 167 15.62 -0.77 -8.11
CA THR A 167 14.69 -0.96 -6.99
C THR A 167 13.24 -0.70 -7.41
N LEU A 168 12.32 -0.61 -6.46
CA LEU A 168 10.88 -0.45 -6.68
C LEU A 168 10.53 0.72 -7.64
N LYS A 169 11.20 1.88 -7.54
CA LYS A 169 10.93 3.04 -8.41
C LYS A 169 11.08 2.68 -9.89
N ASP A 170 12.16 1.98 -10.23
CA ASP A 170 12.44 1.60 -11.61
C ASP A 170 11.51 0.48 -12.07
N ALA A 171 11.10 -0.42 -11.15
CA ALA A 171 10.07 -1.41 -11.43
C ALA A 171 8.72 -0.77 -11.79
N ILE A 172 8.30 0.30 -11.09
CA ILE A 172 7.10 1.09 -11.43
C ILE A 172 7.25 1.71 -12.82
N ASN A 173 8.40 2.31 -13.12
CA ASN A 173 8.65 2.92 -14.43
C ASN A 173 8.53 1.91 -15.57
N GLU A 174 9.10 0.71 -15.42
CA GLU A 174 8.99 -0.36 -16.43
C GLU A 174 7.55 -0.89 -16.56
N ALA A 175 6.86 -1.10 -15.45
CA ALA A 175 5.46 -1.49 -15.47
C ALA A 175 4.59 -0.44 -16.20
N MET A 176 4.84 0.85 -15.98
CA MET A 176 4.13 1.92 -16.70
C MET A 176 4.43 1.91 -18.21
N ARG A 177 5.67 1.65 -18.62
CA ARG A 177 6.04 1.54 -20.05
C ARG A 177 5.32 0.37 -20.73
N ASP A 178 5.29 -0.78 -20.09
CA ASP A 178 4.54 -1.94 -20.56
C ASP A 178 3.05 -1.61 -20.66
N TRP A 179 2.50 -0.95 -19.63
CA TRP A 179 1.07 -0.61 -19.63
C TRP A 179 0.69 0.31 -20.78
N VAL A 180 1.45 1.38 -21.03
CA VAL A 180 1.24 2.29 -22.18
C VAL A 180 1.22 1.51 -23.49
N THR A 181 2.12 0.56 -23.65
CA THR A 181 2.25 -0.24 -24.87
C THR A 181 1.10 -1.23 -25.06
N ASN A 182 0.57 -1.81 -23.98
CA ASN A 182 -0.35 -2.95 -24.01
C ASN A 182 -1.71 -2.64 -23.35
N VAL A 183 -2.09 -1.37 -23.27
CA VAL A 183 -3.25 -0.89 -22.50
C VAL A 183 -4.57 -1.56 -22.87
N SER A 184 -4.76 -1.95 -24.12
CA SER A 184 -6.01 -2.58 -24.62
C SER A 184 -6.26 -3.97 -24.01
N THR A 185 -5.21 -4.73 -23.70
CA THR A 185 -5.30 -6.11 -23.23
C THR A 185 -4.87 -6.29 -21.78
N THR A 186 -4.24 -5.28 -21.22
CA THR A 186 -3.51 -5.36 -19.96
C THR A 186 -4.05 -4.37 -18.94
N HIS A 187 -4.23 -4.81 -17.70
CA HIS A 187 -4.47 -3.96 -16.54
C HIS A 187 -3.19 -3.83 -15.71
N TYR A 188 -2.84 -2.59 -15.34
CA TYR A 188 -1.79 -2.37 -14.36
C TYR A 188 -2.39 -2.48 -12.96
N LEU A 189 -2.04 -3.56 -12.27
CA LEU A 189 -2.48 -3.86 -10.91
C LEU A 189 -1.55 -3.18 -9.92
N LEU A 190 -1.87 -1.95 -9.52
CA LEU A 190 -1.01 -1.13 -8.67
C LEU A 190 -1.14 -1.54 -7.19
N GLY A 191 0.00 -1.72 -6.52
CA GLY A 191 0.08 -2.32 -5.19
C GLY A 191 0.03 -1.36 -4.01
N THR A 192 0.02 -0.05 -4.26
CA THR A 192 0.08 0.97 -3.20
C THR A 192 -0.88 2.12 -3.45
N VAL A 193 -1.02 3.02 -2.45
CA VAL A 193 -1.83 4.24 -2.56
C VAL A 193 -1.02 5.32 -3.26
N ALA A 194 -0.70 5.07 -4.52
CA ALA A 194 0.07 5.94 -5.40
C ALA A 194 -0.53 5.88 -6.80
N GLY A 195 0.12 6.56 -7.76
CA GLY A 195 -0.32 6.56 -9.15
C GLY A 195 -1.48 7.51 -9.43
N PRO A 196 -1.88 7.61 -10.71
CA PRO A 196 -2.92 8.53 -11.14
C PRO A 196 -4.29 8.08 -10.61
N HIS A 197 -5.21 9.04 -10.46
CA HIS A 197 -6.61 8.69 -10.20
C HIS A 197 -7.14 7.74 -11.32
N PRO A 198 -7.86 6.61 -11.01
CA PRO A 198 -8.54 6.31 -9.74
C PRO A 198 -7.75 5.43 -8.75
N PHE A 199 -6.49 5.07 -9.01
CA PHE A 199 -5.75 4.12 -8.18
C PHE A 199 -5.77 4.43 -6.68
N PRO A 200 -5.50 5.66 -6.20
CA PRO A 200 -5.50 5.91 -4.76
C PRO A 200 -6.85 5.60 -4.10
N THR A 201 -7.95 5.99 -4.75
CA THR A 201 -9.32 5.72 -4.26
C THR A 201 -9.63 4.22 -4.27
N MET A 202 -9.33 3.55 -5.37
CA MET A 202 -9.59 2.12 -5.56
C MET A 202 -8.79 1.26 -4.57
N VAL A 203 -7.50 1.54 -4.39
CA VAL A 203 -6.64 0.84 -3.43
C VAL A 203 -7.13 1.04 -2.01
N ARG A 204 -7.53 2.27 -1.63
CA ARG A 204 -8.18 2.56 -0.35
C ARG A 204 -9.42 1.69 -0.16
N ASP A 205 -10.31 1.68 -1.14
CA ASP A 205 -11.61 1.01 -1.02
C ASP A 205 -11.46 -0.50 -0.86
N PHE A 206 -10.53 -1.13 -1.56
CA PHE A 206 -10.25 -2.55 -1.39
C PHE A 206 -9.50 -2.89 -0.10
N HIS A 207 -8.71 -1.97 0.45
CA HIS A 207 -8.05 -2.20 1.73
C HIS A 207 -8.87 -1.81 2.97
N ARG A 208 -9.91 -0.97 2.81
CA ARG A 208 -10.71 -0.49 3.96
C ARG A 208 -11.34 -1.61 4.80
N ILE A 209 -11.48 -2.81 4.26
CA ILE A 209 -11.96 -3.98 4.98
C ILE A 209 -11.15 -4.27 6.24
N ILE A 210 -9.85 -3.94 6.25
CA ILE A 210 -8.96 -4.08 7.40
C ILE A 210 -9.50 -3.31 8.60
N GLY A 211 -9.80 -2.03 8.41
CA GLY A 211 -10.28 -1.16 9.47
C GLY A 211 -11.76 -1.41 9.82
N VAL A 212 -12.59 -1.79 8.84
CA VAL A 212 -14.00 -2.17 9.10
C VAL A 212 -14.06 -3.34 10.07
N GLU A 213 -13.28 -4.39 9.80
CA GLU A 213 -13.19 -5.54 10.69
C GLU A 213 -12.54 -5.20 12.03
N ALA A 214 -11.43 -4.43 12.01
CA ALA A 214 -10.71 -4.04 13.22
C ALA A 214 -11.63 -3.25 14.16
N ARG A 215 -12.41 -2.31 13.63
CA ARG A 215 -13.36 -1.50 14.40
C ARG A 215 -14.42 -2.35 15.08
N GLN A 216 -15.04 -3.26 14.34
CA GLN A 216 -16.03 -4.18 14.88
C GLN A 216 -15.44 -5.11 15.94
N GLN A 217 -14.30 -5.76 15.62
CA GLN A 217 -13.66 -6.73 16.52
C GLN A 217 -13.20 -6.08 17.83
N VAL A 218 -12.66 -4.85 17.77
CA VAL A 218 -12.25 -4.14 19.00
C VAL A 218 -13.45 -3.80 19.87
N LEU A 219 -14.56 -3.33 19.27
CA LEU A 219 -15.81 -3.09 20.00
C LEU A 219 -16.34 -4.36 20.68
N GLU A 220 -16.34 -5.49 19.97
CA GLU A 220 -16.74 -6.79 20.52
C GLU A 220 -15.83 -7.26 21.67
N MET A 221 -14.50 -7.05 21.55
CA MET A 221 -13.51 -7.47 22.54
C MET A 221 -13.45 -6.58 23.79
N THR A 222 -13.75 -5.28 23.65
CA THR A 222 -13.43 -4.29 24.69
C THR A 222 -14.63 -3.44 25.13
N GLY A 223 -15.73 -3.46 24.37
CA GLY A 223 -16.90 -2.61 24.60
C GLY A 223 -16.72 -1.14 24.18
N ARG A 224 -15.54 -0.75 23.66
CA ARG A 224 -15.24 0.63 23.24
C ARG A 224 -14.28 0.67 22.05
N LEU A 225 -14.18 1.82 21.39
CA LEU A 225 -13.17 2.07 20.37
C LEU A 225 -11.77 2.17 21.00
N PRO A 226 -10.70 1.94 20.22
CA PRO A 226 -9.34 2.10 20.72
C PRO A 226 -9.01 3.58 20.94
N ASP A 227 -8.09 3.88 21.85
CA ASP A 227 -7.58 5.25 22.05
C ASP A 227 -6.69 5.72 20.88
N ALA A 228 -6.05 4.76 20.21
CA ALA A 228 -5.24 5.02 19.02
C ALA A 228 -5.18 3.82 18.09
N VAL A 229 -5.06 4.08 16.79
CA VAL A 229 -4.74 3.11 15.74
C VAL A 229 -3.39 3.47 15.14
N LEU A 230 -2.48 2.50 15.10
CA LEU A 230 -1.10 2.69 14.67
C LEU A 230 -0.82 1.87 13.42
N ALA A 231 -0.07 2.44 12.47
CA ALA A 231 0.38 1.70 11.29
C ALA A 231 1.75 2.19 10.82
N CYS A 232 2.59 1.28 10.31
CA CYS A 232 3.78 1.66 9.56
C CYS A 232 3.35 2.22 8.19
N VAL A 233 4.07 3.23 7.71
CA VAL A 233 3.77 3.92 6.46
C VAL A 233 4.97 3.81 5.52
N GLY A 234 4.78 3.04 4.44
CA GLY A 234 5.61 3.08 3.24
C GLY A 234 4.80 3.77 2.14
N GLY A 235 4.29 3.03 1.14
CA GLY A 235 3.31 3.58 0.17
C GLY A 235 1.89 3.77 0.70
N GLY A 236 1.64 3.56 2.00
CA GLY A 236 0.42 3.92 2.71
C GLY A 236 -0.76 2.96 2.59
N SER A 237 -0.67 1.87 1.81
CA SER A 237 -1.84 1.02 1.54
C SER A 237 -2.41 0.31 2.77
N ASN A 238 -1.55 -0.19 3.67
CA ASN A 238 -1.98 -0.78 4.94
C ASN A 238 -2.57 0.27 5.88
N ALA A 239 -1.92 1.43 5.96
CA ALA A 239 -2.33 2.52 6.85
C ALA A 239 -3.69 3.09 6.44
N ILE A 240 -3.91 3.43 5.15
CA ILE A 240 -5.22 3.89 4.67
C ILE A 240 -6.31 2.83 4.92
N GLY A 241 -5.95 1.55 4.73
CA GLY A 241 -6.88 0.44 4.92
C GLY A 241 -7.40 0.34 6.35
N ILE A 242 -6.52 0.49 7.34
CA ILE A 242 -6.93 0.43 8.74
C ILE A 242 -7.47 1.77 9.25
N PHE A 243 -6.94 2.91 8.80
CA PHE A 243 -7.33 4.24 9.31
C PHE A 243 -8.68 4.70 8.79
N HIS A 244 -8.97 4.46 7.51
CA HIS A 244 -10.14 5.03 6.84
C HIS A 244 -11.46 4.84 7.61
N PRO A 245 -11.80 3.67 8.18
CA PRO A 245 -13.04 3.49 8.93
C PRO A 245 -13.07 4.16 10.31
N PHE A 246 -11.96 4.74 10.78
CA PHE A 246 -11.86 5.46 12.06
C PHE A 246 -11.77 6.98 11.91
N ILE A 247 -11.81 7.52 10.68
CA ILE A 247 -11.62 8.96 10.43
C ILE A 247 -12.63 9.82 11.18
N ASP A 248 -13.89 9.38 11.17
CA ASP A 248 -15.00 10.12 11.78
C ASP A 248 -15.09 9.91 13.30
N ASP A 249 -14.26 9.02 13.85
CA ASP A 249 -14.22 8.73 15.30
C ASP A 249 -13.26 9.71 16.00
N ALA A 250 -13.70 10.93 16.31
CA ALA A 250 -12.90 12.02 16.87
C ALA A 250 -12.10 11.67 18.15
N GLY A 251 -12.51 10.61 18.88
CA GLY A 251 -11.82 10.11 20.07
C GLY A 251 -10.68 9.13 19.76
N VAL A 252 -10.47 8.76 18.49
CA VAL A 252 -9.46 7.78 18.07
C VAL A 252 -8.30 8.50 17.38
N ARG A 253 -7.11 8.41 17.95
CA ARG A 253 -5.90 8.95 17.31
C ARG A 253 -5.41 8.01 16.22
N LEU A 254 -5.10 8.56 15.03
CA LEU A 254 -4.52 7.83 13.91
C LEU A 254 -3.04 8.20 13.78
N ILE A 255 -2.15 7.22 13.98
CA ILE A 255 -0.70 7.46 14.09
C ILE A 255 0.05 6.63 13.05
N GLY A 256 0.67 7.30 12.08
CA GLY A 256 1.53 6.69 11.08
C GLY A 256 3.01 6.77 11.45
N PHE A 257 3.77 5.71 11.16
CA PHE A 257 5.21 5.65 11.39
C PHE A 257 5.94 5.42 10.08
N GLU A 258 6.76 6.38 9.68
CA GLU A 258 7.65 6.26 8.52
C GLU A 258 9.03 5.74 8.93
N ALA A 259 9.76 5.19 7.97
CA ALA A 259 11.11 4.71 8.21
C ALA A 259 12.12 5.87 8.28
N GLY A 260 12.52 6.25 9.47
CA GLY A 260 13.49 7.32 9.73
C GLY A 260 14.94 6.96 9.38
N GLY A 261 15.22 5.72 8.98
CA GLY A 261 16.56 5.28 8.56
C GLY A 261 17.65 5.62 9.57
N SER A 262 18.71 6.30 9.08
CA SER A 262 19.82 6.82 9.90
C SER A 262 19.54 8.21 10.49
N GLY A 263 18.30 8.71 10.38
CA GLY A 263 17.85 10.06 10.74
C GLY A 263 17.49 10.87 9.50
N VAL A 264 16.44 11.69 9.59
CA VAL A 264 15.96 12.48 8.44
C VAL A 264 17.05 13.44 7.94
N GLU A 265 17.80 14.06 8.85
CA GLU A 265 18.87 15.02 8.56
C GLU A 265 20.06 14.37 7.82
N SER A 266 20.19 13.05 7.89
CA SER A 266 21.26 12.31 7.19
C SER A 266 21.02 12.14 5.70
N GLY A 267 19.78 12.40 5.23
CA GLY A 267 19.33 12.07 3.88
C GLY A 267 19.19 10.55 3.60
N LYS A 268 19.47 9.69 4.59
CA LYS A 268 19.34 8.22 4.50
C LYS A 268 18.12 7.75 5.27
N HIS A 269 16.94 8.01 4.73
CA HIS A 269 15.64 7.66 5.30
C HIS A 269 14.60 7.40 4.21
N ALA A 270 13.42 6.90 4.59
CA ALA A 270 12.25 6.77 3.74
C ALA A 270 11.02 7.46 4.38
N ALA A 271 11.24 8.52 5.14
CA ALA A 271 10.22 9.33 5.78
C ALA A 271 9.78 10.44 4.81
N THR A 272 8.90 10.09 3.88
CA THR A 272 8.52 10.95 2.76
C THR A 272 7.64 12.12 3.16
N ILE A 273 6.76 11.96 4.16
CA ILE A 273 5.91 13.04 4.65
C ILE A 273 6.72 14.03 5.48
N VAL A 274 7.63 13.52 6.31
CA VAL A 274 8.43 14.35 7.24
C VAL A 274 9.56 15.08 6.51
N GLY A 275 10.27 14.38 5.61
CA GLY A 275 11.48 14.91 4.96
C GLY A 275 11.30 15.24 3.48
N GLY A 276 10.13 14.99 2.90
CA GLY A 276 9.87 15.24 1.48
C GLY A 276 9.19 16.57 1.20
N THR A 277 9.05 16.87 -0.08
CA THR A 277 8.37 18.07 -0.60
C THR A 277 7.32 17.69 -1.65
N PRO A 278 6.30 18.53 -1.90
CA PRO A 278 5.31 18.27 -2.95
C PRO A 278 5.93 18.24 -4.34
N GLY A 279 5.63 17.19 -5.11
CA GLY A 279 6.07 17.02 -6.49
C GLY A 279 5.15 16.10 -7.27
N ILE A 280 5.52 15.75 -8.50
CA ILE A 280 4.77 14.84 -9.37
C ILE A 280 5.67 13.64 -9.69
N LEU A 281 5.19 12.44 -9.35
CA LEU A 281 5.85 11.17 -9.67
C LEU A 281 4.80 10.11 -10.00
N HIS A 282 5.13 9.18 -10.89
CA HIS A 282 4.27 8.06 -11.29
C HIS A 282 2.79 8.45 -11.60
N GLY A 283 2.62 9.64 -12.20
CA GLY A 283 1.31 10.11 -12.67
C GLY A 283 0.41 10.77 -11.61
N THR A 284 0.94 11.10 -10.44
CA THR A 284 0.18 11.74 -9.37
C THR A 284 0.99 12.85 -8.69
N ARG A 285 0.33 13.85 -8.12
CA ARG A 285 0.96 14.83 -7.25
C ARG A 285 0.95 14.32 -5.80
N SER A 286 2.13 14.21 -5.20
CA SER A 286 2.34 13.61 -3.89
C SER A 286 3.49 14.29 -3.13
N TYR A 287 3.79 13.85 -1.91
CA TYR A 287 5.07 14.13 -1.28
C TYR A 287 6.15 13.23 -1.86
N LEU A 288 7.33 13.77 -2.12
CA LEU A 288 8.48 13.08 -2.71
C LEU A 288 9.75 13.37 -1.93
N LEU A 289 10.62 12.37 -1.83
CA LEU A 289 12.01 12.60 -1.50
C LEU A 289 12.72 13.10 -2.77
N GLN A 290 12.99 14.39 -2.83
CA GLN A 290 13.60 15.08 -3.97
C GLN A 290 14.55 16.17 -3.51
N ASP A 291 15.55 16.47 -4.35
CA ASP A 291 16.47 17.57 -4.14
C ASP A 291 15.89 18.93 -4.59
N SER A 292 16.69 19.99 -4.49
CA SER A 292 16.30 21.36 -4.88
C SER A 292 15.97 21.49 -6.37
N ASP A 293 16.49 20.58 -7.21
CA ASP A 293 16.27 20.57 -8.66
C ASP A 293 15.07 19.67 -9.06
N GLY A 294 14.39 19.09 -8.06
CA GLY A 294 13.24 18.21 -8.26
C GLY A 294 13.62 16.78 -8.68
N GLN A 295 14.89 16.39 -8.56
CA GLN A 295 15.32 15.03 -8.83
C GLN A 295 15.03 14.14 -7.62
N THR A 296 14.52 12.95 -7.85
CA THR A 296 14.21 12.00 -6.78
C THR A 296 15.49 11.52 -6.09
N ILE A 297 15.50 11.57 -4.76
CA ILE A 297 16.55 11.02 -3.91
C ILE A 297 16.23 9.56 -3.60
N GLU A 298 17.24 8.69 -3.53
CA GLU A 298 17.04 7.30 -3.10
C GLU A 298 16.54 7.25 -1.65
N SER A 299 15.46 6.50 -1.44
CA SER A 299 15.00 6.17 -0.10
C SER A 299 15.93 5.13 0.55
N HIS A 300 15.96 5.11 1.86
CA HIS A 300 16.74 4.14 2.62
C HIS A 300 15.98 3.60 3.81
N SER A 301 15.76 2.28 3.81
CA SER A 301 15.18 1.55 4.94
C SER A 301 15.77 0.15 5.03
N ILE A 302 15.92 -0.36 6.26
CA ILE A 302 16.24 -1.78 6.50
C ILE A 302 15.09 -2.66 6.02
N SER A 303 13.85 -2.16 6.13
CA SER A 303 12.64 -2.86 5.67
C SER A 303 12.37 -2.51 4.20
N ALA A 304 12.50 -3.49 3.31
CA ALA A 304 12.18 -3.33 1.90
C ALA A 304 10.70 -2.92 1.64
N GLY A 305 9.80 -3.21 2.58
CA GLY A 305 8.38 -2.81 2.51
C GLY A 305 8.13 -1.34 2.89
N LEU A 306 9.11 -0.65 3.46
CA LEU A 306 9.06 0.76 3.84
C LEU A 306 10.05 1.62 3.04
N ASP A 307 10.69 1.05 2.04
CA ASP A 307 11.66 1.72 1.18
C ASP A 307 10.95 2.31 -0.05
N ILE A 308 10.17 3.38 0.16
CA ILE A 308 9.33 4.01 -0.86
C ILE A 308 9.58 5.51 -0.87
N GLN A 309 9.72 6.07 -2.06
CA GLN A 309 10.12 7.46 -2.31
C GLN A 309 8.93 8.43 -2.45
N GLU A 310 7.71 7.91 -2.54
CA GLU A 310 6.52 8.73 -2.74
C GLU A 310 5.35 8.30 -1.84
N LEU A 311 4.54 9.28 -1.43
CA LEU A 311 3.30 9.05 -0.69
C LEU A 311 2.21 10.02 -1.12
N VAL A 312 1.09 9.50 -1.63
CA VAL A 312 -0.06 10.30 -2.04
C VAL A 312 -0.88 10.75 -0.83
N ARG A 313 -1.36 11.96 -0.87
CA ARG A 313 -2.08 12.66 0.18
C ARG A 313 -3.49 12.14 0.51
N SER A 314 -3.96 11.05 -0.02
CA SER A 314 -5.10 10.37 0.61
C SER A 314 -4.80 10.08 2.10
N MET A 315 -3.51 9.98 2.45
CA MET A 315 -3.01 9.95 3.83
C MET A 315 -2.99 11.33 4.52
N HIS A 316 -2.78 12.43 3.78
CA HIS A 316 -2.67 13.77 4.39
C HIS A 316 -4.01 14.33 4.90
N THR A 317 -5.15 13.89 4.40
CA THR A 317 -6.44 14.23 5.01
C THR A 317 -6.47 13.75 6.47
N PHE A 318 -5.85 12.61 6.76
CA PHE A 318 -5.68 12.12 8.14
C PHE A 318 -4.71 12.95 8.97
N MET A 319 -3.66 13.49 8.35
CA MET A 319 -2.62 14.31 9.03
C MET A 319 -3.08 15.73 9.33
N THR A 320 -4.11 16.24 8.62
CA THR A 320 -4.66 17.57 8.86
C THR A 320 -5.75 17.57 9.94
N LEU A 321 -6.37 16.43 10.19
CA LEU A 321 -7.46 16.26 11.16
C LEU A 321 -7.01 15.65 12.50
N GLY A 322 -5.86 15.02 12.59
CA GLY A 322 -5.30 14.46 13.81
C GLY A 322 -3.81 14.76 13.91
N GLU A 323 -3.36 15.31 15.02
CA GLU A 323 -1.95 15.57 15.31
C GLU A 323 -1.11 14.28 15.20
N LEU A 324 -0.41 14.11 14.06
CA LEU A 324 0.65 13.14 13.92
C LEU A 324 1.90 13.68 14.60
N SER A 325 2.09 13.34 15.85
CA SER A 325 3.25 13.80 16.63
C SER A 325 4.47 12.93 16.36
N ILE A 326 5.49 13.53 15.78
CA ILE A 326 6.82 12.93 15.57
C ILE A 326 7.52 12.60 16.91
N GLU A 327 7.13 13.25 18.01
CA GLU A 327 7.69 13.01 19.35
C GLU A 327 7.45 11.58 19.85
N GLN A 328 6.42 10.90 19.37
CA GLN A 328 6.12 9.52 19.76
C GLN A 328 7.02 8.46 19.09
N LEU A 329 7.69 8.79 17.97
CA LEU A 329 8.73 7.93 17.37
C LEU A 329 9.93 7.73 18.32
N GLN A 330 10.26 8.73 19.12
CA GLN A 330 11.33 8.63 20.13
C GLN A 330 10.91 7.71 21.28
N MET A 331 9.64 7.56 21.57
CA MET A 331 9.14 6.68 22.64
C MET A 331 9.29 5.21 22.22
N ILE A 332 9.01 4.86 20.95
CA ILE A 332 9.23 3.50 20.44
C ILE A 332 10.72 3.16 20.37
N LYS A 333 11.60 4.10 19.97
CA LYS A 333 13.06 3.92 20.08
C LYS A 333 13.53 3.66 21.52
N ARG A 334 12.88 4.26 22.51
CA ARG A 334 13.18 4.01 23.94
C ARG A 334 12.62 2.68 24.44
N CYS A 335 11.52 2.20 23.83
CA CYS A 335 10.87 0.94 24.21
C CYS A 335 11.45 -0.30 23.52
N MET A 336 12.28 -0.14 22.48
CA MET A 336 12.98 -1.25 21.81
C MET A 336 14.49 -1.12 22.05
N PRO A 337 15.08 -1.94 22.91
CA PRO A 337 16.54 -1.99 23.08
C PRO A 337 17.21 -2.35 21.75
N SER A 338 18.32 -1.67 21.42
CA SER A 338 19.09 -1.81 20.18
C SER A 338 19.50 -3.26 19.82
N HIS A 339 19.55 -4.17 20.80
CA HIS A 339 19.87 -5.57 20.60
C HIS A 339 18.72 -6.43 20.02
N TYR A 340 17.47 -5.94 20.00
CA TYR A 340 16.37 -6.66 19.35
C TYR A 340 16.45 -6.61 17.82
N PHE A 341 17.12 -5.59 17.26
CA PHE A 341 17.37 -5.48 15.81
C PHE A 341 18.56 -6.32 15.33
N GLN A 342 19.43 -6.81 16.22
CA GLN A 342 20.56 -7.66 15.86
C GLN A 342 20.20 -9.15 15.71
N ARG A 343 19.11 -9.63 16.28
CA ARG A 343 18.68 -11.04 16.21
C ARG A 343 17.89 -11.44 14.96
N VAL A 344 17.65 -10.56 14.05
CA VAL A 344 17.02 -10.86 12.73
C VAL A 344 18.07 -11.12 11.65
N ARG A 345 19.37 -11.18 12.01
CA ARG A 345 20.49 -11.42 11.09
C ARG A 345 21.15 -12.81 11.24
N GLU A 346 20.62 -13.68 12.10
CA GLU A 346 21.08 -15.07 12.21
C GLU A 346 19.95 -16.04 11.76
#